data_82a6127cd63dc3e74d1f314b95caa328
#
_entry.id   82a6127cd63dc3e74d1f314b95caa328
#
_cell.length_a   1.000
_cell.length_b   1.000
_cell.length_c   1.000
_cell.angle_alpha   90.00
_cell.angle_beta   90.00
_cell.angle_gamma   90.00
#
_symmetry.space_group_name_H-M   'P 1'
#
loop_
_entity.id
_entity.type
_entity.pdbx_description
1 polymer ?
#
loop_
_entity_poly.entity_id
_entity_poly.type
_entity_poly.pdbx_seq_one_letter_code
_entity_poly.pdbx_strand_id
1 'polypeptide(L)'
;MKLLPSHYPAHSFPPKLSALITELSQNYEAPLEMIGCSLIGALSGAIQDFVDVERKPGFTRPCSLNTWVLAESGSRKSTIDRLLMRFFVIYEKAAFEAMKPQLATQTVALLQWKAEYKRLKKLLDSGAANTDAYAEEEEEEEEDDDADADADDADPEEFTSIQ
;
A
#
# COMPACT_ATOMS: atom_id res chain seq x y z
N MET A 1 19.19 -16.55 28.26
CA MET A 1 19.41 -17.41 27.08
C MET A 1 20.18 -16.58 26.08
N LYS A 2 21.50 -16.80 25.93
CA LYS A 2 22.30 -16.11 24.90
C LYS A 2 21.93 -16.76 23.56
N LEU A 3 21.20 -16.03 22.72
CA LEU A 3 21.05 -16.42 21.33
C LEU A 3 22.45 -16.34 20.69
N LEU A 4 22.98 -17.48 20.31
CA LEU A 4 24.19 -17.50 19.47
C LEU A 4 23.83 -16.80 18.16
N PRO A 5 24.72 -15.93 17.64
CA PRO A 5 24.51 -15.32 16.34
C PRO A 5 24.48 -16.43 15.29
N SER A 6 23.30 -16.83 14.86
CA SER A 6 23.14 -17.75 13.75
C SER A 6 23.50 -16.99 12.48
N HIS A 7 24.42 -17.54 11.73
CA HIS A 7 24.77 -16.98 10.41
C HIS A 7 23.54 -17.08 9.50
N TYR A 8 23.12 -15.96 8.92
CA TYR A 8 21.97 -15.93 8.01
C TYR A 8 22.22 -16.86 6.81
N PRO A 9 21.31 -17.80 6.50
CA PRO A 9 21.54 -18.82 5.50
C PRO A 9 21.28 -18.30 4.08
N ALA A 10 21.99 -17.24 3.66
CA ALA A 10 21.86 -16.66 2.32
C ALA A 10 22.10 -17.69 1.22
N HIS A 11 22.95 -18.70 1.47
CA HIS A 11 23.25 -19.80 0.55
C HIS A 11 22.06 -20.75 0.30
N SER A 12 21.03 -20.74 1.16
CA SER A 12 19.83 -21.56 1.00
C SER A 12 18.84 -20.99 -0.04
N PHE A 13 19.05 -19.75 -0.46
CA PHE A 13 18.28 -19.17 -1.56
C PHE A 13 18.70 -19.71 -2.92
N PRO A 14 17.84 -19.66 -3.94
CA PRO A 14 18.23 -19.92 -5.31
C PRO A 14 19.47 -19.10 -5.70
N PRO A 15 20.37 -19.61 -6.55
CA PRO A 15 21.68 -19.00 -6.79
C PRO A 15 21.64 -17.50 -7.17
N LYS A 16 20.65 -17.09 -7.99
CA LYS A 16 20.48 -15.69 -8.39
C LYS A 16 20.10 -14.78 -7.21
N LEU A 17 19.23 -15.26 -6.32
CA LEU A 17 18.80 -14.50 -5.15
C LEU A 17 19.89 -14.45 -4.09
N SER A 18 20.62 -15.55 -3.88
CA SER A 18 21.77 -15.61 -3.00
C SER A 18 22.88 -14.63 -3.45
N ALA A 19 23.18 -14.60 -4.74
CA ALA A 19 24.11 -13.65 -5.31
C ALA A 19 23.66 -12.19 -5.10
N LEU A 20 22.39 -11.89 -5.36
CA LEU A 20 21.80 -10.56 -5.14
C LEU A 20 21.93 -10.12 -3.69
N ILE A 21 21.56 -10.98 -2.73
CA ILE A 21 21.64 -10.67 -1.30
C ILE A 21 23.11 -10.34 -0.91
N THR A 22 24.05 -11.12 -1.41
CA THR A 22 25.49 -10.93 -1.13
C THR A 22 26.00 -9.64 -1.75
N GLU A 23 25.66 -9.35 -2.98
CA GLU A 23 26.05 -8.14 -3.70
C GLU A 23 25.49 -6.89 -3.02
N LEU A 24 24.19 -6.90 -2.65
CA LEU A 24 23.58 -5.79 -1.93
C LEU A 24 24.23 -5.56 -0.56
N SER A 25 24.57 -6.64 0.16
CA SER A 25 25.25 -6.53 1.44
C SER A 25 26.64 -5.88 1.29
N GLN A 26 27.38 -6.24 0.26
CA GLN A 26 28.70 -5.69 -0.01
C GLN A 26 28.63 -4.21 -0.46
N ASN A 27 27.71 -3.89 -1.36
CA ASN A 27 27.61 -2.54 -1.94
C ASN A 27 27.04 -1.50 -0.96
N TYR A 28 26.12 -1.93 -0.09
CA TYR A 28 25.42 -1.02 0.82
C TYR A 28 25.83 -1.19 2.29
N GLU A 29 26.76 -2.11 2.59
CA GLU A 29 27.17 -2.43 3.97
C GLU A 29 25.97 -2.73 4.89
N ALA A 30 24.95 -3.40 4.34
CA ALA A 30 23.72 -3.72 5.03
C ALA A 30 23.71 -5.18 5.52
N PRO A 31 23.07 -5.49 6.68
CA PRO A 31 22.98 -6.84 7.19
C PRO A 31 22.27 -7.80 6.22
N LEU A 32 22.83 -9.00 6.03
CA LEU A 32 22.26 -10.03 5.14
C LEU A 32 20.84 -10.41 5.52
N GLU A 33 20.56 -10.48 6.83
CA GLU A 33 19.27 -10.83 7.39
C GLU A 33 18.18 -9.83 6.98
N MET A 34 18.53 -8.55 7.03
CA MET A 34 17.64 -7.46 6.66
C MET A 34 17.32 -7.49 5.16
N ILE A 35 18.34 -7.65 4.33
CA ILE A 35 18.18 -7.73 2.87
C ILE A 35 17.33 -8.95 2.50
N GLY A 36 17.59 -10.10 3.12
CA GLY A 36 16.83 -11.32 2.87
C GLY A 36 15.37 -11.21 3.27
N CYS A 37 15.06 -10.60 4.41
CA CYS A 37 13.68 -10.36 4.83
C CYS A 37 12.95 -9.41 3.89
N SER A 38 13.56 -8.28 3.52
CA SER A 38 12.98 -7.33 2.57
C SER A 38 12.78 -7.96 1.19
N LEU A 39 13.74 -8.78 0.72
CA LEU A 39 13.62 -9.49 -0.55
C LEU A 39 12.46 -10.50 -0.56
N ILE A 40 12.28 -11.28 0.51
CA ILE A 40 11.17 -12.23 0.62
C ILE A 40 9.84 -11.47 0.62
N GLY A 41 9.73 -10.36 1.35
CA GLY A 41 8.55 -9.50 1.35
C GLY A 41 8.21 -8.98 -0.04
N ALA A 42 9.21 -8.45 -0.76
CA ALA A 42 9.05 -7.96 -2.12
C ALA A 42 8.63 -9.07 -3.09
N LEU A 43 9.25 -10.24 -3.03
CA LEU A 43 8.87 -11.40 -3.85
C LEU A 43 7.45 -11.86 -3.57
N SER A 44 7.06 -11.93 -2.29
CA SER A 44 5.70 -12.27 -1.89
C SER A 44 4.67 -11.31 -2.49
N GLY A 45 4.92 -10.01 -2.39
CA GLY A 45 4.05 -9.00 -3.01
C GLY A 45 3.97 -9.12 -4.54
N ALA A 46 5.08 -9.50 -5.19
CA ALA A 46 5.10 -9.65 -6.65
C ALA A 46 4.32 -10.87 -7.17
N ILE A 47 4.22 -11.93 -6.37
CA ILE A 47 3.61 -13.21 -6.80
C ILE A 47 2.21 -13.46 -6.24
N GLN A 48 1.76 -12.68 -5.26
CA GLN A 48 0.50 -12.94 -4.55
C GLN A 48 -0.74 -12.97 -5.46
N ASP A 49 -0.72 -12.26 -6.59
CA ASP A 49 -1.82 -12.23 -7.56
C ASP A 49 -1.78 -13.39 -8.56
N PHE A 50 -0.66 -14.12 -8.61
CA PHE A 50 -0.43 -15.20 -9.56
C PHE A 50 -0.42 -16.58 -8.94
N VAL A 51 -0.18 -16.68 -7.63
CA VAL A 51 0.03 -17.93 -6.91
C VAL A 51 -0.75 -17.98 -5.63
N ASP A 52 -1.58 -19.00 -5.51
CA ASP A 52 -2.26 -19.32 -4.26
C ASP A 52 -1.59 -20.51 -3.57
N VAL A 53 -1.64 -20.50 -2.24
CA VAL A 53 -1.16 -21.60 -1.40
C VAL A 53 -2.34 -22.41 -0.89
N GLU A 54 -2.41 -23.67 -1.29
CA GLU A 54 -3.36 -24.63 -0.74
C GLU A 54 -2.74 -25.36 0.46
N ARG A 55 -3.21 -25.04 1.64
CA ARG A 55 -2.73 -25.68 2.88
C ARG A 55 -3.43 -27.00 3.18
N LYS A 56 -4.69 -27.12 2.79
CA LYS A 56 -5.54 -28.31 2.87
C LYS A 56 -6.48 -28.31 1.68
N PRO A 57 -6.95 -29.49 1.21
CA PRO A 57 -7.92 -29.54 0.13
C PRO A 57 -9.10 -28.58 0.34
N GLY A 58 -9.29 -27.67 -0.62
CA GLY A 58 -10.34 -26.64 -0.57
C GLY A 58 -10.04 -25.41 0.31
N PHE A 59 -8.83 -25.30 0.89
CA PHE A 59 -8.43 -24.14 1.70
C PHE A 59 -7.27 -23.36 1.04
N THR A 60 -7.63 -22.58 0.06
CA THR A 60 -6.70 -21.77 -0.76
C THR A 60 -6.59 -20.35 -0.20
N ARG A 61 -5.38 -19.80 -0.18
CA ARG A 61 -5.10 -18.44 0.22
C ARG A 61 -4.00 -17.83 -0.65
N PRO A 62 -4.02 -16.49 -0.86
CA PRO A 62 -2.96 -15.82 -1.59
C PRO A 62 -1.60 -16.02 -0.89
N CYS A 63 -0.55 -16.09 -1.70
CA CYS A 63 0.83 -16.17 -1.22
C CYS A 63 1.30 -14.81 -0.70
N SER A 64 0.71 -14.33 0.40
CA SER A 64 1.09 -13.04 1.00
C SER A 64 1.85 -13.28 2.32
N LEU A 65 2.98 -12.60 2.46
CA LEU A 65 3.84 -12.67 3.63
C LEU A 65 4.09 -11.26 4.18
N ASN A 66 3.74 -11.05 5.43
CA ASN A 66 4.10 -9.83 6.14
C ASN A 66 5.45 -10.04 6.83
N THR A 67 6.45 -9.25 6.44
CA THR A 67 7.76 -9.26 7.08
C THR A 67 7.93 -8.03 7.97
N TRP A 68 8.50 -8.25 9.15
CA TRP A 68 8.79 -7.17 10.06
C TRP A 68 10.28 -7.15 10.39
N VAL A 69 10.97 -6.07 10.04
CA VAL A 69 12.40 -5.91 10.23
C VAL A 69 12.67 -4.83 11.26
N LEU A 70 13.28 -5.23 12.39
CA LEU A 70 13.80 -4.32 13.40
C LEU A 70 15.29 -4.12 13.16
N ALA A 71 15.70 -2.89 12.97
CA ALA A 71 17.09 -2.53 12.73
C ALA A 71 17.41 -1.17 13.36
N GLU A 72 18.68 -0.99 13.76
CA GLU A 72 19.14 0.27 14.32
C GLU A 72 19.07 1.41 13.31
N SER A 73 19.04 2.64 13.82
CA SER A 73 19.12 3.83 12.96
C SER A 73 20.44 3.83 12.20
N GLY A 74 20.40 4.14 10.90
CA GLY A 74 21.60 4.13 10.05
C GLY A 74 21.93 2.77 9.41
N SER A 75 21.22 1.69 9.71
CA SER A 75 21.43 0.35 9.12
C SER A 75 21.06 0.23 7.62
N ARG A 76 20.76 1.34 6.96
CA ARG A 76 20.39 1.44 5.54
C ARG A 76 19.09 0.72 5.14
N LYS A 77 18.20 0.45 6.10
CA LYS A 77 16.93 -0.23 5.88
C LYS A 77 16.10 0.41 4.75
N SER A 78 15.85 1.71 4.84
CA SER A 78 15.07 2.43 3.82
C SER A 78 15.72 2.45 2.44
N THR A 79 17.05 2.40 2.35
CA THR A 79 17.77 2.31 1.08
C THR A 79 17.54 0.95 0.41
N ILE A 80 17.65 -0.13 1.17
CA ILE A 80 17.40 -1.49 0.68
C ILE A 80 15.93 -1.68 0.29
N ASP A 81 14.99 -1.23 1.13
CA ASP A 81 13.56 -1.33 0.83
C ASP A 81 13.21 -0.56 -0.44
N ARG A 82 13.69 0.67 -0.59
CA ARG A 82 13.47 1.48 -1.80
C ARG A 82 14.01 0.81 -3.06
N LEU A 83 15.18 0.19 -2.96
CA LEU A 83 15.78 -0.51 -4.08
C LEU A 83 14.96 -1.73 -4.50
N LEU A 84 14.58 -2.56 -3.54
CA LEU A 84 13.80 -3.79 -3.77
C LEU A 84 12.36 -3.50 -4.19
N MET A 85 11.77 -2.40 -3.71
CA MET A 85 10.39 -1.99 -4.05
C MET A 85 10.29 -1.13 -5.31
N ARG A 86 11.41 -0.78 -5.94
CA ARG A 86 11.43 0.11 -7.11
C ARG A 86 10.52 -0.37 -8.26
N PHE A 87 10.46 -1.66 -8.51
CA PHE A 87 9.62 -2.21 -9.58
C PHE A 87 8.12 -2.05 -9.28
N PHE A 88 7.69 -2.12 -8.01
CA PHE A 88 6.31 -1.84 -7.63
C PHE A 88 5.94 -0.39 -7.91
N VAL A 89 6.81 0.56 -7.56
CA VAL A 89 6.58 1.98 -7.83
C VAL A 89 6.45 2.26 -9.33
N ILE A 90 7.28 1.62 -10.16
CA ILE A 90 7.19 1.75 -11.62
C ILE A 90 5.87 1.17 -12.13
N TYR A 91 5.50 -0.02 -11.65
CA TYR A 91 4.24 -0.67 -12.03
C TYR A 91 3.02 0.15 -11.58
N GLU A 92 3.02 0.61 -10.34
CA GLU A 92 1.96 1.44 -9.77
C GLU A 92 1.75 2.73 -10.57
N LYS A 93 2.84 3.45 -10.90
CA LYS A 93 2.75 4.64 -11.76
C LYS A 93 2.13 4.32 -13.12
N ALA A 94 2.55 3.25 -13.77
CA ALA A 94 2.00 2.84 -15.06
C ALA A 94 0.52 2.46 -14.95
N ALA A 95 0.14 1.71 -13.92
CA ALA A 95 -1.24 1.33 -13.65
C ALA A 95 -2.12 2.55 -13.35
N PHE A 96 -1.62 3.50 -12.54
CA PHE A 96 -2.31 4.74 -12.22
C PHE A 96 -2.56 5.60 -13.47
N GLU A 97 -1.55 5.77 -14.32
CA GLU A 97 -1.72 6.49 -15.60
C GLU A 97 -2.80 5.85 -16.48
N ALA A 98 -2.81 4.52 -16.56
CA ALA A 98 -3.84 3.80 -17.31
C ALA A 98 -5.26 3.95 -16.72
N MET A 99 -5.36 4.13 -15.41
CA MET A 99 -6.63 4.30 -14.69
C MET A 99 -7.15 5.75 -14.67
N LYS A 100 -6.30 6.75 -14.89
CA LYS A 100 -6.67 8.18 -14.85
C LYS A 100 -7.97 8.51 -15.61
N PRO A 101 -8.19 8.06 -16.87
CA PRO A 101 -9.42 8.37 -17.60
C PRO A 101 -10.67 7.76 -16.94
N GLN A 102 -10.54 6.56 -16.34
CA GLN A 102 -11.64 5.92 -15.64
C GLN A 102 -11.95 6.63 -14.32
N LEU A 103 -10.93 7.03 -13.57
CA LEU A 103 -11.08 7.82 -12.35
C LEU A 103 -11.77 9.16 -12.61
N ALA A 104 -11.40 9.85 -13.68
CA ALA A 104 -12.05 11.10 -14.07
C ALA A 104 -13.56 10.89 -14.34
N THR A 105 -13.92 9.83 -15.05
CA THR A 105 -15.31 9.49 -15.34
C THR A 105 -16.09 9.14 -14.05
N GLN A 106 -15.47 8.35 -13.18
CA GLN A 106 -16.08 7.98 -11.89
C GLN A 106 -16.25 9.19 -10.97
N THR A 107 -15.27 10.09 -10.94
CA THR A 107 -15.35 11.33 -10.16
C THR A 107 -16.51 12.21 -10.61
N VAL A 108 -16.70 12.37 -11.92
CA VAL A 108 -17.85 13.11 -12.49
C VAL A 108 -19.16 12.44 -12.09
N ALA A 109 -19.26 11.12 -12.23
CA ALA A 109 -20.47 10.38 -11.83
C ALA A 109 -20.79 10.53 -10.34
N LEU A 110 -19.75 10.48 -9.49
CA LEU A 110 -19.88 10.69 -8.04
C LEU A 110 -20.38 12.10 -7.71
N LEU A 111 -19.83 13.12 -8.36
CA LEU A 111 -20.27 14.52 -8.17
C LEU A 111 -21.73 14.73 -8.62
N GLN A 112 -22.13 14.12 -9.73
CA GLN A 112 -23.52 14.14 -10.19
C GLN A 112 -24.44 13.46 -9.19
N TRP A 113 -24.07 12.28 -8.69
CA TRP A 113 -24.81 11.56 -7.68
C TRP A 113 -24.93 12.36 -6.37
N LYS A 114 -23.83 12.97 -5.89
CA LYS A 114 -23.85 13.84 -4.69
C LYS A 114 -24.78 15.05 -4.88
N ALA A 115 -24.78 15.66 -6.05
CA ALA A 115 -25.66 16.79 -6.36
C ALA A 115 -27.16 16.37 -6.37
N GLU A 116 -27.46 15.21 -6.96
CA GLU A 116 -28.82 14.67 -6.99
C GLU A 116 -29.28 14.25 -5.60
N TYR A 117 -28.43 13.62 -4.81
CA TYR A 117 -28.71 13.26 -3.42
C TYR A 117 -29.04 14.50 -2.57
N LYS A 118 -28.23 15.59 -2.67
CA LYS A 118 -28.52 16.86 -1.99
C LYS A 118 -29.86 17.45 -2.42
N ARG A 119 -30.22 17.35 -3.70
CA ARG A 119 -31.50 17.82 -4.22
C ARG A 119 -32.67 17.02 -3.66
N LEU A 120 -32.53 15.69 -3.64
CA LEU A 120 -33.57 14.79 -3.09
C LEU A 120 -33.73 14.97 -1.57
N LYS A 121 -32.62 15.07 -0.83
CA LYS A 121 -32.62 15.36 0.61
C LYS A 121 -33.42 16.67 0.88
N LYS A 122 -33.12 17.74 0.13
CA LYS A 122 -33.81 19.03 0.28
C LYS A 122 -35.30 18.98 -0.05
N LEU A 123 -35.68 18.13 -1.01
CA LEU A 123 -37.12 17.91 -1.31
C LEU A 123 -37.83 17.12 -0.20
N LEU A 124 -37.16 16.13 0.37
CA LEU A 124 -37.61 15.38 1.52
C LEU A 124 -37.82 16.29 2.75
N ASP A 125 -36.82 17.09 3.05
CA ASP A 125 -36.84 18.05 4.17
C ASP A 125 -37.95 19.10 3.98
N SER A 126 -38.17 19.58 2.75
CA SER A 126 -39.28 20.51 2.43
C SER A 126 -40.64 19.84 2.43
N GLY A 127 -40.71 18.53 2.14
CA GLY A 127 -41.94 17.73 2.23
C GLY A 127 -42.26 17.29 3.65
N ALA A 128 -41.26 17.06 4.48
CA ALA A 128 -41.41 16.70 5.89
C ALA A 128 -41.84 17.88 6.78
N ALA A 129 -41.58 19.12 6.34
CA ALA A 129 -42.06 20.32 7.06
C ALA A 129 -43.60 20.44 7.12
N ASN A 130 -44.32 19.52 6.47
CA ASN A 130 -45.78 19.42 6.54
C ASN A 130 -46.29 18.32 7.49
N THR A 131 -45.42 17.64 8.20
CA THR A 131 -45.76 16.65 9.22
C THR A 131 -44.93 16.90 10.48
N ASP A 132 -45.33 17.89 11.27
CA ASP A 132 -44.84 18.13 12.63
C ASP A 132 -45.18 16.95 13.53
N ALA A 133 -44.29 15.96 13.66
CA ALA A 133 -44.37 15.00 14.75
C ALA A 133 -43.14 14.06 14.97
N TYR A 134 -42.01 14.09 14.25
CA TYR A 134 -40.82 13.28 14.63
C TYR A 134 -39.53 13.95 14.16
N ALA A 135 -39.08 14.96 14.86
CA ALA A 135 -37.79 15.59 14.61
C ALA A 135 -37.14 15.98 15.94
N GLU A 136 -36.48 15.04 16.59
CA GLU A 136 -35.48 15.26 17.60
C GLU A 136 -34.68 13.94 17.74
N GLU A 137 -33.67 13.69 16.89
CA GLU A 137 -32.57 12.73 17.11
C GLU A 137 -31.81 12.48 15.79
N GLU A 138 -31.05 13.44 15.26
CA GLU A 138 -30.00 13.17 14.25
C GLU A 138 -29.21 14.46 13.91
N GLU A 139 -28.56 15.09 14.92
CA GLU A 139 -27.63 16.21 14.73
C GLU A 139 -26.21 15.96 15.27
N GLU A 140 -25.66 14.74 15.23
CA GLU A 140 -24.30 14.51 15.74
C GLU A 140 -23.35 13.67 14.83
N GLU A 141 -23.55 13.53 13.51
CA GLU A 141 -22.62 12.74 12.68
C GLU A 141 -22.05 13.44 11.41
N GLU A 142 -22.07 14.76 11.27
CA GLU A 142 -21.54 15.42 10.04
C GLU A 142 -20.27 16.29 10.23
N GLU A 143 -19.47 16.17 11.28
CA GLU A 143 -18.26 17.01 11.46
C GLU A 143 -16.91 16.35 11.19
N ASP A 144 -16.80 15.08 10.79
CA ASP A 144 -15.49 14.40 10.71
C ASP A 144 -14.95 14.07 9.30
N ASP A 145 -15.63 14.45 8.21
CA ASP A 145 -15.18 14.03 6.86
C ASP A 145 -14.36 15.07 6.05
N ASP A 146 -14.09 16.25 6.58
CA ASP A 146 -13.34 17.28 5.84
C ASP A 146 -11.83 17.41 6.21
N ALA A 147 -11.27 16.52 7.03
CA ALA A 147 -9.92 16.67 7.58
C ALA A 147 -8.79 16.01 6.79
N ASP A 148 -9.03 15.24 5.74
CA ASP A 148 -7.99 14.45 5.05
C ASP A 148 -7.67 14.89 3.59
N ALA A 149 -7.99 16.13 3.20
CA ALA A 149 -7.77 16.59 1.82
C ALA A 149 -6.41 17.27 1.54
N ASP A 150 -5.55 17.46 2.54
CA ASP A 150 -4.34 18.32 2.42
C ASP A 150 -2.99 17.59 2.52
N ALA A 151 -2.90 16.32 2.19
CA ALA A 151 -1.61 15.62 2.21
C ALA A 151 -1.35 14.89 0.90
N ASP A 152 -0.97 15.56 -0.17
CA ASP A 152 -0.18 14.96 -1.27
C ASP A 152 0.22 16.00 -2.35
N ASP A 153 0.81 17.14 -1.96
CA ASP A 153 1.66 17.94 -2.84
C ASP A 153 3.15 17.50 -2.68
N ALA A 154 3.42 16.22 -2.85
CA ALA A 154 4.78 15.74 -3.05
C ALA A 154 5.12 15.83 -4.53
N ASP A 155 5.90 16.85 -4.87
CA ASP A 155 6.43 17.16 -6.19
C ASP A 155 7.08 15.92 -6.85
N PRO A 156 6.58 15.41 -7.98
CA PRO A 156 7.12 14.23 -8.65
C PRO A 156 8.46 14.48 -9.35
N GLU A 157 9.01 15.69 -9.34
CA GLU A 157 10.21 16.05 -10.09
C GLU A 157 11.54 15.73 -9.39
N GLU A 158 11.54 15.39 -8.10
CA GLU A 158 12.76 15.09 -7.36
C GLU A 158 13.37 13.71 -7.63
N PHE A 159 12.68 12.86 -8.41
CA PHE A 159 13.09 11.48 -8.67
C PHE A 159 13.81 11.23 -10.01
N THR A 160 14.00 12.26 -10.85
CA THR A 160 14.58 12.06 -12.20
C THR A 160 16.08 12.32 -12.31
N SER A 161 16.79 12.66 -11.23
CA SER A 161 18.20 13.03 -11.29
C SER A 161 19.15 12.02 -10.64
N ILE A 162 18.94 10.72 -10.81
CA ILE A 162 19.97 9.71 -10.54
C ILE A 162 20.09 8.84 -11.78
N GLN A 163 21.01 9.25 -12.66
CA GLN A 163 21.63 8.39 -13.67
C GLN A 163 22.67 7.50 -12.99
#